data_1714677e711eba35389cffdbb69bc81e
#
_entry.id   1714677e711eba35389cffdbb69bc81e
#
_cell.length_a   1.000
_cell.length_b   1.000
_cell.length_c   1.000
_cell.angle_alpha   90.00
_cell.angle_beta   90.00
_cell.angle_gamma   90.00
#
_symmetry.space_group_name_H-M   'P 1'
#
loop_
_entity.id
_entity.type
_entity.pdbx_description
1 polymer ?
#
loop_
_entity_poly.entity_id
_entity_poly.type
_entity_poly.pdbx_seq_one_letter_code
_entity_poly.pdbx_strand_id
1 'polypeptide(L)'
;MKASQQTVDLQLTRPLRISRATMAAREAVWLDLEHEGLHGYGEAVTSGYYGLDADTLGHLLYADSQWLAGFADPESALDALGDPDRPGAGVPPAVTAAVESALLDLIGKRSGLPVHRLLGSATATSAATARTIGITAPDVAAAEAGRLARHGFTVLKVKAGSPDPADDLDRVRAVRAAAPHVRLLLDPNGAWDFTTAQRLLPLFAGLGVEAVEQPLAPGDPERLAKLAARSPLPLIADEDAVGFEDARRLAGRVQGINVKLAKCGGVGAALRIAELIEGTGTDLMLGCLTASTLGIAPAVHLADRARWIDLDGHLLLAHDPWTGIGGTDGTVRAERKPGLGVRRRTEEPRP
;
A
#
# COMPACT_ATOMS: atom_id res chain seq x y z
N MET A 1 1.58 -23.86 16.47
CA MET A 1 0.46 -23.14 15.79
C MET A 1 -0.10 -24.00 14.68
N LYS A 2 -1.40 -23.86 14.36
CA LYS A 2 -2.01 -24.46 13.17
C LYS A 2 -2.23 -23.37 12.14
N ALA A 3 -2.12 -23.73 10.85
CA ALA A 3 -2.33 -22.79 9.76
C ALA A 3 -3.31 -23.35 8.74
N SER A 4 -4.15 -22.48 8.20
CA SER A 4 -4.98 -22.77 7.04
C SER A 4 -4.92 -21.59 6.06
N GLN A 5 -5.24 -21.83 4.79
CA GLN A 5 -5.21 -20.80 3.76
C GLN A 5 -6.40 -20.94 2.82
N GLN A 6 -6.77 -19.81 2.22
CA GLN A 6 -7.86 -19.73 1.26
C GLN A 6 -7.51 -18.76 0.14
N THR A 7 -7.58 -19.21 -1.11
CA THR A 7 -7.51 -18.32 -2.28
C THR A 7 -8.85 -17.66 -2.51
N VAL A 8 -8.85 -16.36 -2.79
CA VAL A 8 -10.06 -15.55 -3.00
C VAL A 8 -9.89 -14.59 -4.17
N ASP A 9 -11.00 -14.31 -4.86
CA ASP A 9 -11.09 -13.30 -5.91
C ASP A 9 -11.54 -11.96 -5.34
N LEU A 10 -10.77 -10.92 -5.57
CA LEU A 10 -11.06 -9.54 -5.21
C LEU A 10 -11.45 -8.76 -6.47
N GLN A 11 -12.74 -8.74 -6.77
CA GLN A 11 -13.30 -8.02 -7.92
C GLN A 11 -13.33 -6.52 -7.64
N LEU A 12 -12.93 -5.69 -8.61
CA LEU A 12 -13.03 -4.24 -8.51
C LEU A 12 -14.42 -3.76 -8.90
N THR A 13 -14.90 -2.70 -8.26
CA THR A 13 -16.16 -2.03 -8.64
C THR A 13 -16.13 -1.54 -10.08
N ARG A 14 -14.96 -1.10 -10.55
CA ARG A 14 -14.69 -0.68 -11.93
C ARG A 14 -13.26 -1.05 -12.29
N PRO A 15 -12.95 -1.39 -13.53
CA PRO A 15 -11.58 -1.58 -13.96
C PRO A 15 -10.73 -0.33 -13.69
N LEU A 16 -9.57 -0.53 -13.09
CA LEU A 16 -8.57 0.52 -12.84
C LEU A 16 -7.52 0.50 -13.94
N ARG A 17 -7.47 1.55 -14.75
CA ARG A 17 -6.44 1.75 -15.77
C ARG A 17 -5.29 2.59 -15.20
N ILE A 18 -4.09 2.07 -15.29
CA ILE A 18 -2.82 2.76 -15.07
C ILE A 18 -2.03 2.81 -16.39
N SER A 19 -0.86 3.44 -16.43
CA SER A 19 -0.07 3.59 -17.66
C SER A 19 0.22 2.28 -18.38
N ARG A 20 0.55 1.20 -17.64
CA ARG A 20 1.01 -0.10 -18.17
C ARG A 20 -0.04 -1.21 -18.20
N ALA A 21 -1.21 -1.02 -17.58
CA ALA A 21 -2.20 -2.08 -17.45
C ALA A 21 -3.60 -1.57 -17.11
N THR A 22 -4.59 -2.43 -17.32
CA THR A 22 -5.95 -2.28 -16.78
C THR A 22 -6.29 -3.50 -15.94
N MET A 23 -6.68 -3.29 -14.70
CA MET A 23 -6.99 -4.34 -13.74
C MET A 23 -8.48 -4.30 -13.39
N ALA A 24 -9.17 -5.43 -13.54
CA ALA A 24 -10.59 -5.59 -13.16
C ALA A 24 -10.77 -6.42 -11.89
N ALA A 25 -9.80 -7.26 -11.58
CA ALA A 25 -9.79 -8.12 -10.40
C ALA A 25 -8.36 -8.39 -9.94
N ARG A 26 -8.22 -8.93 -8.73
CA ARG A 26 -6.98 -9.46 -8.19
C ARG A 26 -7.29 -10.69 -7.36
N GLU A 27 -6.43 -11.69 -7.41
CA GLU A 27 -6.50 -12.82 -6.48
C GLU A 27 -5.68 -12.52 -5.22
N ALA A 28 -6.07 -13.11 -4.11
CA ALA A 28 -5.34 -13.06 -2.87
C ALA A 28 -5.35 -14.43 -2.20
N VAL A 29 -4.35 -14.69 -1.38
CA VAL A 29 -4.31 -15.86 -0.49
C VAL A 29 -4.39 -15.34 0.94
N TRP A 30 -5.43 -15.73 1.66
CA TRP A 30 -5.57 -15.48 3.09
C TRP A 30 -4.90 -16.57 3.88
N LEU A 31 -4.14 -16.18 4.87
CA LEU A 31 -3.54 -17.03 5.88
C LEU A 31 -4.32 -16.86 7.21
N ASP A 32 -4.70 -17.97 7.81
CA ASP A 32 -5.29 -18.04 9.16
C ASP A 32 -4.35 -18.87 10.04
N LEU A 33 -3.79 -18.25 11.06
CA LEU A 33 -2.97 -18.89 12.10
C LEU A 33 -3.81 -19.08 13.37
N GLU A 34 -3.95 -20.31 13.84
CA GLU A 34 -4.64 -20.65 15.09
C GLU A 34 -3.63 -21.04 16.17
N HIS A 35 -3.74 -20.42 17.34
CA HIS A 35 -2.99 -20.78 18.53
C HIS A 35 -3.85 -20.56 19.78
N GLU A 36 -3.99 -21.61 20.60
CA GLU A 36 -4.79 -21.58 21.85
C GLU A 36 -6.25 -21.08 21.65
N GLY A 37 -6.85 -21.40 20.51
CA GLY A 37 -8.22 -20.99 20.18
C GLY A 37 -8.35 -19.53 19.67
N LEU A 38 -7.27 -18.81 19.55
CA LEU A 38 -7.22 -17.49 18.92
C LEU A 38 -6.76 -17.60 17.46
N HIS A 39 -7.24 -16.70 16.62
CA HIS A 39 -6.93 -16.64 15.20
C HIS A 39 -6.28 -15.33 14.82
N GLY A 40 -5.15 -15.40 14.10
CA GLY A 40 -4.48 -14.27 13.48
C GLY A 40 -4.52 -14.38 11.96
N TYR A 41 -4.76 -13.26 11.26
CA TYR A 41 -5.01 -13.27 9.83
C TYR A 41 -3.99 -12.43 9.06
N GLY A 42 -3.63 -12.92 7.87
CA GLY A 42 -2.78 -12.21 6.92
C GLY A 42 -3.26 -12.40 5.50
N GLU A 43 -2.86 -11.50 4.59
CA GLU A 43 -3.21 -11.53 3.19
C GLU A 43 -1.98 -11.31 2.32
N ALA A 44 -1.75 -12.21 1.36
CA ALA A 44 -0.83 -12.02 0.24
C ALA A 44 -1.64 -11.83 -1.04
N VAL A 45 -1.38 -10.74 -1.78
CA VAL A 45 -2.09 -10.47 -3.05
C VAL A 45 -1.19 -10.78 -4.24
N THR A 46 -1.80 -11.28 -5.32
CA THR A 46 -1.10 -11.53 -6.58
C THR A 46 -0.59 -10.23 -7.20
N SER A 47 0.48 -10.32 -7.98
CA SER A 47 1.03 -9.19 -8.71
C SER A 47 1.74 -9.65 -9.97
N GLY A 48 1.13 -9.46 -11.13
CA GLY A 48 1.79 -9.75 -12.41
C GLY A 48 3.07 -8.94 -12.63
N TYR A 49 3.16 -7.74 -12.04
CA TYR A 49 4.38 -6.92 -12.10
C TYR A 49 5.57 -7.57 -11.37
N TYR A 50 5.31 -8.27 -10.26
CA TYR A 50 6.33 -8.99 -9.49
C TYR A 50 6.36 -10.50 -9.78
N GLY A 51 5.61 -10.97 -10.79
CA GLY A 51 5.58 -12.38 -11.18
C GLY A 51 4.94 -13.31 -10.13
N LEU A 52 4.02 -12.78 -9.32
CA LEU A 52 3.36 -13.53 -8.24
C LEU A 52 1.92 -13.86 -8.62
N ASP A 53 1.65 -15.14 -8.82
CA ASP A 53 0.31 -15.71 -8.98
C ASP A 53 -0.20 -16.37 -7.69
N ALA A 54 -1.47 -16.77 -7.65
CA ALA A 54 -2.11 -17.34 -6.46
C ALA A 54 -1.53 -18.71 -6.08
N ASP A 55 -1.19 -19.53 -7.07
CA ASP A 55 -0.62 -20.86 -6.83
C ASP A 55 0.77 -20.75 -6.18
N THR A 56 1.63 -19.88 -6.72
CA THR A 56 2.94 -19.58 -6.14
C THR A 56 2.83 -19.08 -4.71
N LEU A 57 1.96 -18.09 -4.45
CA LEU A 57 1.72 -17.57 -3.10
C LEU A 57 1.19 -18.65 -2.16
N GLY A 58 0.25 -19.47 -2.62
CA GLY A 58 -0.31 -20.56 -1.82
C GLY A 58 0.75 -21.60 -1.44
N HIS A 59 1.59 -22.03 -2.38
CA HIS A 59 2.66 -22.97 -2.09
C HIS A 59 3.68 -22.43 -1.09
N LEU A 60 4.09 -21.17 -1.23
CA LEU A 60 5.05 -20.54 -0.33
C LEU A 60 4.48 -20.32 1.07
N LEU A 61 3.24 -19.86 1.18
CA LEU A 61 2.56 -19.72 2.47
C LEU A 61 2.35 -21.09 3.16
N TYR A 62 2.10 -22.16 2.37
CA TYR A 62 2.04 -23.51 2.92
C TYR A 62 3.39 -23.96 3.48
N ALA A 63 4.49 -23.71 2.77
CA ALA A 63 5.83 -24.03 3.26
C ALA A 63 6.17 -23.27 4.55
N ASP A 64 5.89 -21.95 4.60
CA ASP A 64 6.06 -21.15 5.83
C ASP A 64 5.15 -21.64 6.97
N SER A 65 3.94 -22.13 6.69
CA SER A 65 3.05 -22.69 7.71
C SER A 65 3.60 -23.94 8.39
N GLN A 66 4.33 -24.79 7.64
CA GLN A 66 5.01 -25.97 8.21
C GLN A 66 6.15 -25.54 9.14
N TRP A 67 6.91 -24.50 8.76
CA TRP A 67 7.95 -23.92 9.61
C TRP A 67 7.34 -23.29 10.88
N LEU A 68 6.25 -22.53 10.77
CA LEU A 68 5.54 -21.94 11.91
C LEU A 68 5.02 -22.96 12.92
N ALA A 69 4.65 -24.15 12.48
CA ALA A 69 4.18 -25.23 13.35
C ALA A 69 5.24 -25.70 14.37
N GLY A 70 6.54 -25.42 14.11
CA GLY A 70 7.64 -25.75 15.01
C GLY A 70 7.79 -24.83 16.22
N PHE A 71 7.11 -23.67 16.25
CA PHE A 71 7.22 -22.71 17.35
C PHE A 71 6.18 -22.93 18.45
N ALA A 72 6.62 -22.75 19.70
CA ALA A 72 5.76 -22.91 20.87
C ALA A 72 4.71 -21.78 20.99
N ASP A 73 5.08 -20.57 20.54
CA ASP A 73 4.24 -19.38 20.63
C ASP A 73 4.47 -18.45 19.41
N PRO A 74 3.52 -17.53 19.11
CA PRO A 74 3.61 -16.64 17.98
C PRO A 74 4.70 -15.55 18.12
N GLU A 75 5.09 -15.18 19.35
CA GLU A 75 6.13 -14.21 19.63
C GLU A 75 7.50 -14.75 19.17
N SER A 76 7.84 -15.99 19.56
CA SER A 76 9.05 -16.67 19.11
C SER A 76 9.12 -16.85 17.59
N ALA A 77 7.95 -17.10 16.97
CA ALA A 77 7.87 -17.20 15.52
C ALA A 77 8.09 -15.84 14.83
N LEU A 78 7.55 -14.76 15.40
CA LEU A 78 7.74 -13.40 14.89
C LEU A 78 9.23 -12.97 14.98
N ASP A 79 9.87 -13.25 16.11
CA ASP A 79 11.32 -12.98 16.29
C ASP A 79 12.15 -13.73 15.24
N ALA A 80 11.87 -15.01 15.05
CA ALA A 80 12.56 -15.85 14.07
C ALA A 80 12.25 -15.47 12.61
N LEU A 81 11.10 -14.85 12.33
CA LEU A 81 10.75 -14.39 10.99
C LEU A 81 11.71 -13.31 10.48
N GLY A 82 12.29 -12.51 11.38
CA GLY A 82 13.28 -11.49 11.07
C GLY A 82 14.71 -12.01 10.81
N ASP A 83 14.98 -13.30 11.07
CA ASP A 83 16.30 -13.91 10.85
C ASP A 83 16.57 -14.08 9.34
N PRO A 84 17.62 -13.47 8.78
CA PRO A 84 17.97 -13.63 7.37
C PRO A 84 18.43 -15.05 7.00
N ASP A 85 18.84 -15.85 7.97
CA ASP A 85 19.32 -17.22 7.77
C ASP A 85 18.22 -18.28 8.01
N ARG A 86 16.97 -17.87 8.27
CA ARG A 86 15.86 -18.79 8.47
C ARG A 86 15.56 -19.62 7.22
N PRO A 87 15.05 -20.85 7.34
CA PRO A 87 14.47 -21.57 6.22
C PRO A 87 13.40 -20.71 5.53
N GLY A 88 13.52 -20.51 4.21
CA GLY A 88 12.59 -19.68 3.45
C GLY A 88 12.85 -18.16 3.53
N ALA A 89 13.99 -17.69 4.03
CA ALA A 89 14.34 -16.26 4.02
C ALA A 89 14.34 -15.60 2.62
N GLY A 90 14.50 -16.39 1.55
CA GLY A 90 14.46 -15.94 0.15
C GLY A 90 13.08 -15.89 -0.50
N VAL A 91 11.99 -16.08 0.26
CA VAL A 91 10.63 -15.98 -0.28
C VAL A 91 10.29 -14.55 -0.70
N PRO A 92 9.36 -14.37 -1.66
CA PRO A 92 8.87 -13.03 -2.03
C PRO A 92 8.38 -12.25 -0.82
N PRO A 93 8.71 -10.95 -0.71
CA PRO A 93 8.35 -10.12 0.44
C PRO A 93 6.85 -10.13 0.78
N ALA A 94 5.97 -10.34 -0.20
CA ALA A 94 4.53 -10.44 0.00
C ALA A 94 4.14 -11.62 0.92
N VAL A 95 4.88 -12.74 0.86
CA VAL A 95 4.67 -13.91 1.72
C VAL A 95 5.07 -13.57 3.15
N THR A 96 6.27 -13.01 3.34
CA THR A 96 6.75 -12.57 4.66
C THR A 96 5.78 -11.56 5.29
N ALA A 97 5.30 -10.59 4.51
CA ALA A 97 4.34 -9.58 4.98
C ALA A 97 3.01 -10.21 5.44
N ALA A 98 2.50 -11.20 4.74
CA ALA A 98 1.27 -11.91 5.13
C ALA A 98 1.47 -12.72 6.41
N VAL A 99 2.60 -13.44 6.54
CA VAL A 99 2.94 -14.20 7.75
C VAL A 99 3.11 -13.27 8.95
N GLU A 100 3.89 -12.20 8.81
CA GLU A 100 4.09 -11.20 9.87
C GLU A 100 2.77 -10.56 10.30
N SER A 101 1.91 -10.23 9.35
CA SER A 101 0.58 -9.67 9.62
C SER A 101 -0.27 -10.62 10.48
N ALA A 102 -0.29 -11.92 10.13
CA ALA A 102 -1.04 -12.92 10.88
C ALA A 102 -0.47 -13.12 12.30
N LEU A 103 0.86 -13.12 12.45
CA LEU A 103 1.51 -13.22 13.75
C LEU A 103 1.22 -11.99 14.63
N LEU A 104 1.34 -10.78 14.09
CA LEU A 104 1.02 -9.54 14.81
C LEU A 104 -0.45 -9.47 15.24
N ASP A 105 -1.37 -9.93 14.38
CA ASP A 105 -2.79 -10.01 14.71
C ASP A 105 -3.04 -10.98 15.86
N LEU A 106 -2.40 -12.16 15.82
CA LEU A 106 -2.51 -13.18 16.84
C LEU A 106 -1.90 -12.72 18.17
N ILE A 107 -0.70 -12.14 18.17
CA ILE A 107 -0.02 -11.60 19.36
C ILE A 107 -0.86 -10.49 19.99
N GLY A 108 -1.40 -9.59 19.17
CA GLY A 108 -2.27 -8.52 19.64
C GLY A 108 -3.52 -9.04 20.30
N LYS A 109 -4.15 -10.11 19.76
CA LYS A 109 -5.32 -10.77 20.37
C LYS A 109 -4.98 -11.48 21.66
N ARG A 110 -3.83 -12.17 21.74
CA ARG A 110 -3.35 -12.81 22.98
C ARG A 110 -3.08 -11.80 24.09
N SER A 111 -2.41 -10.71 23.76
CA SER A 111 -2.07 -9.65 24.74
C SER A 111 -3.22 -8.69 25.05
N GLY A 112 -4.34 -8.76 24.33
CA GLY A 112 -5.44 -7.80 24.42
C GLY A 112 -5.11 -6.40 23.89
N LEU A 113 -4.06 -6.26 23.06
CA LEU A 113 -3.55 -4.99 22.55
C LEU A 113 -3.76 -4.86 21.03
N PRO A 114 -4.12 -3.68 20.53
CA PRO A 114 -4.08 -3.42 19.09
C PRO A 114 -2.63 -3.34 18.60
N VAL A 115 -2.38 -3.68 17.33
CA VAL A 115 -1.03 -3.76 16.75
C VAL A 115 -0.26 -2.45 16.90
N HIS A 116 -0.87 -1.27 16.70
CA HIS A 116 -0.15 0.00 16.91
C HIS A 116 0.43 0.15 18.33
N ARG A 117 -0.20 -0.46 19.34
CA ARG A 117 0.33 -0.47 20.73
C ARG A 117 1.53 -1.41 20.86
N LEU A 118 1.51 -2.56 20.18
CA LEU A 118 2.68 -3.45 20.11
C LEU A 118 3.87 -2.75 19.44
N LEU A 119 3.60 -1.86 18.47
CA LEU A 119 4.61 -1.06 17.74
C LEU A 119 5.03 0.22 18.49
N GLY A 120 4.58 0.43 19.72
CA GLY A 120 4.97 1.54 20.57
C GLY A 120 4.16 2.83 20.41
N SER A 121 3.16 2.89 19.53
CA SER A 121 2.30 4.06 19.40
C SER A 121 1.31 4.17 20.56
N ALA A 122 1.28 5.33 21.23
CA ALA A 122 0.43 5.54 22.41
C ALA A 122 -1.06 5.68 22.07
N THR A 123 -1.37 6.15 20.86
CA THR A 123 -2.74 6.44 20.39
C THR A 123 -3.06 5.64 19.13
N ALA A 124 -4.35 5.39 18.90
CA ALA A 124 -4.80 4.77 17.65
C ALA A 124 -4.47 5.69 16.46
N THR A 125 -3.85 5.11 15.44
CA THR A 125 -3.48 5.83 14.23
C THR A 125 -4.72 6.14 13.38
N SER A 126 -4.74 7.33 12.79
CA SER A 126 -5.81 7.76 11.89
C SER A 126 -5.23 8.76 10.90
N ALA A 127 -5.51 8.57 9.61
CA ALA A 127 -4.99 9.43 8.56
C ALA A 127 -5.95 9.56 7.37
N ALA A 128 -5.95 10.75 6.75
CA ALA A 128 -6.60 10.94 5.47
C ALA A 128 -5.85 10.11 4.42
N THR A 129 -6.56 9.21 3.73
CA THR A 129 -5.99 8.41 2.64
C THR A 129 -6.29 9.04 1.29
N ALA A 130 -5.35 8.95 0.37
CA ALA A 130 -5.61 9.25 -1.03
C ALA A 130 -6.69 8.31 -1.57
N ARG A 131 -7.46 8.81 -2.56
CA ARG A 131 -8.37 7.98 -3.36
C ARG A 131 -7.93 8.04 -4.82
N THR A 132 -7.69 6.87 -5.39
CA THR A 132 -7.14 6.72 -6.73
C THR A 132 -8.20 6.97 -7.80
N ILE A 133 -7.88 7.86 -8.74
CA ILE A 133 -8.59 8.06 -10.01
C ILE A 133 -7.70 7.52 -11.12
N GLY A 134 -8.18 6.51 -11.84
CA GLY A 134 -7.47 5.88 -12.96
C GLY A 134 -7.33 6.79 -14.19
N ILE A 135 -6.61 6.30 -15.19
CA ILE A 135 -6.54 6.98 -16.51
C ILE A 135 -7.90 6.86 -17.20
N THR A 136 -8.64 7.99 -17.25
CA THR A 136 -9.95 8.12 -17.88
C THR A 136 -10.05 9.46 -18.62
N ALA A 137 -11.13 9.70 -19.36
CA ALA A 137 -11.40 11.00 -19.95
C ALA A 137 -11.51 12.10 -18.88
N PRO A 138 -11.12 13.35 -19.19
CA PRO A 138 -11.09 14.45 -18.22
C PRO A 138 -12.42 14.72 -17.51
N ASP A 139 -13.54 14.65 -18.24
CA ASP A 139 -14.89 14.83 -17.71
C ASP A 139 -15.28 13.72 -16.71
N VAL A 140 -14.93 12.47 -16.99
CA VAL A 140 -15.15 11.33 -16.10
C VAL A 140 -14.32 11.48 -14.83
N ALA A 141 -13.03 11.86 -14.96
CA ALA A 141 -12.16 12.11 -13.82
C ALA A 141 -12.66 13.28 -12.94
N ALA A 142 -13.15 14.37 -13.56
CA ALA A 142 -13.74 15.50 -12.87
C ALA A 142 -15.00 15.12 -12.09
N ALA A 143 -15.90 14.38 -12.72
CA ALA A 143 -17.12 13.89 -12.07
C ALA A 143 -16.81 13.03 -10.84
N GLU A 144 -15.85 12.11 -10.97
CA GLU A 144 -15.39 11.25 -9.88
C GLU A 144 -14.72 12.07 -8.77
N ALA A 145 -13.83 13.01 -9.11
CA ALA A 145 -13.16 13.89 -8.13
C ALA A 145 -14.17 14.71 -7.31
N GLY A 146 -15.15 15.33 -7.98
CA GLY A 146 -16.22 16.08 -7.30
C GLY A 146 -17.07 15.19 -6.40
N ARG A 147 -17.38 13.95 -6.85
CA ARG A 147 -18.10 12.97 -6.03
C ARG A 147 -17.30 12.60 -4.78
N LEU A 148 -16.01 12.26 -4.92
CA LEU A 148 -15.13 11.89 -3.82
C LEU A 148 -14.94 13.02 -2.81
N ALA A 149 -14.73 14.26 -3.28
CA ALA A 149 -14.62 15.43 -2.41
C ALA A 149 -15.89 15.63 -1.56
N ARG A 150 -17.08 15.46 -2.15
CA ARG A 150 -18.35 15.52 -1.39
C ARG A 150 -18.52 14.38 -0.38
N HIS A 151 -17.85 13.24 -0.58
CA HIS A 151 -17.84 12.12 0.37
C HIS A 151 -16.74 12.22 1.45
N GLY A 152 -16.05 13.36 1.52
CA GLY A 152 -15.07 13.63 2.58
C GLY A 152 -13.61 13.35 2.22
N PHE A 153 -13.30 12.89 1.00
CA PHE A 153 -11.93 12.71 0.57
C PHE A 153 -11.22 14.05 0.41
N THR A 154 -10.15 14.25 1.15
CA THR A 154 -9.30 15.44 1.12
C THR A 154 -8.01 15.26 0.33
N VAL A 155 -7.71 14.02 -0.08
CA VAL A 155 -6.54 13.66 -0.89
C VAL A 155 -7.01 12.79 -2.06
N LEU A 156 -6.60 13.14 -3.28
CA LEU A 156 -6.84 12.34 -4.48
C LEU A 156 -5.50 12.00 -5.13
N LYS A 157 -5.35 10.76 -5.61
CA LYS A 157 -4.22 10.32 -6.42
C LYS A 157 -4.69 10.11 -7.84
N VAL A 158 -4.13 10.87 -8.79
CA VAL A 158 -4.49 10.80 -10.20
C VAL A 158 -3.46 9.98 -10.96
N LYS A 159 -3.89 8.94 -11.64
CA LYS A 159 -3.01 8.16 -12.52
C LYS A 159 -2.72 8.94 -13.81
N ALA A 160 -1.47 8.92 -14.21
CA ALA A 160 -0.93 9.56 -15.40
C ALA A 160 -0.13 8.57 -16.25
N GLY A 161 0.55 9.04 -17.29
CA GLY A 161 1.29 8.20 -18.22
C GLY A 161 0.44 7.79 -19.41
N SER A 162 -0.47 8.65 -19.84
CA SER A 162 -1.17 8.51 -21.13
C SER A 162 -0.16 8.58 -22.29
N PRO A 163 -0.43 7.93 -23.43
CA PRO A 163 0.43 8.04 -24.62
C PRO A 163 0.68 9.49 -25.06
N ASP A 164 -0.35 10.33 -24.99
CA ASP A 164 -0.20 11.77 -25.13
C ASP A 164 -0.18 12.43 -23.72
N PRO A 165 0.92 13.07 -23.33
CA PRO A 165 1.01 13.78 -22.05
C PRO A 165 0.01 14.95 -21.90
N ALA A 166 -0.54 15.47 -22.98
CA ALA A 166 -1.58 16.51 -22.94
C ALA A 166 -2.85 15.98 -22.26
N ASP A 167 -3.21 14.71 -22.49
CA ASP A 167 -4.36 14.06 -21.85
C ASP A 167 -4.22 14.04 -20.31
N ASP A 168 -3.01 13.85 -19.82
CA ASP A 168 -2.75 13.85 -18.38
C ASP A 168 -2.92 15.25 -17.78
N LEU A 169 -2.43 16.29 -18.48
CA LEU A 169 -2.61 17.68 -18.05
C LEU A 169 -4.10 18.08 -18.05
N ASP A 170 -4.84 17.72 -19.07
CA ASP A 170 -6.27 18.03 -19.18
C ASP A 170 -7.08 17.30 -18.11
N ARG A 171 -6.71 16.03 -17.80
CA ARG A 171 -7.32 15.27 -16.71
C ARG A 171 -7.06 15.94 -15.36
N VAL A 172 -5.83 16.34 -15.05
CA VAL A 172 -5.50 16.98 -13.77
C VAL A 172 -6.15 18.37 -13.66
N ARG A 173 -6.21 19.16 -14.74
CA ARG A 173 -6.97 20.43 -14.77
C ARG A 173 -8.44 20.22 -14.44
N ALA A 174 -9.07 19.22 -15.06
CA ALA A 174 -10.46 18.89 -14.83
C ALA A 174 -10.73 18.42 -13.40
N VAL A 175 -9.85 17.58 -12.84
CA VAL A 175 -9.91 17.16 -11.43
C VAL A 175 -9.75 18.35 -10.50
N ARG A 176 -8.77 19.22 -10.71
CA ARG A 176 -8.55 20.42 -9.90
C ARG A 176 -9.74 21.36 -9.93
N ALA A 177 -10.34 21.58 -11.09
CA ALA A 177 -11.53 22.43 -11.24
C ALA A 177 -12.74 21.85 -10.48
N ALA A 178 -12.95 20.53 -10.52
CA ALA A 178 -14.06 19.85 -9.85
C ALA A 178 -13.87 19.69 -8.34
N ALA A 179 -12.63 19.67 -7.87
CA ALA A 179 -12.27 19.49 -6.45
C ALA A 179 -11.14 20.47 -6.04
N PRO A 180 -11.41 21.78 -5.94
CA PRO A 180 -10.39 22.82 -5.82
C PRO A 180 -9.57 22.76 -4.51
N HIS A 181 -10.13 22.17 -3.44
CA HIS A 181 -9.52 22.15 -2.11
C HIS A 181 -8.80 20.83 -1.76
N VAL A 182 -8.88 19.82 -2.61
CA VAL A 182 -8.21 18.55 -2.32
C VAL A 182 -6.71 18.63 -2.57
N ARG A 183 -5.94 17.89 -1.81
CA ARG A 183 -4.53 17.62 -2.07
C ARG A 183 -4.44 16.64 -3.24
N LEU A 184 -3.57 16.90 -4.21
CA LEU A 184 -3.41 16.06 -5.41
C LEU A 184 -2.05 15.39 -5.42
N LEU A 185 -2.04 14.07 -5.48
CA LEU A 185 -0.88 13.26 -5.81
C LEU A 185 -1.01 12.80 -7.27
N LEU A 186 0.10 12.71 -7.97
CA LEU A 186 0.15 12.26 -9.35
C LEU A 186 1.03 11.02 -9.47
N ASP A 187 0.60 10.03 -10.25
CA ASP A 187 1.35 8.79 -10.39
C ASP A 187 1.37 8.31 -11.86
N PRO A 188 2.45 8.60 -12.59
CA PRO A 188 2.68 8.10 -13.94
C PRO A 188 3.06 6.63 -14.02
N ASN A 189 3.34 5.96 -12.91
CA ASN A 189 3.82 4.57 -12.87
C ASN A 189 4.98 4.28 -13.83
N GLY A 190 5.97 5.16 -13.85
CA GLY A 190 7.19 4.99 -14.63
C GLY A 190 7.08 5.31 -16.12
N ALA A 191 5.99 5.93 -16.57
CA ALA A 191 5.71 6.08 -18.00
C ALA A 191 6.50 7.18 -18.71
N TRP A 192 7.08 8.15 -17.99
CA TRP A 192 7.75 9.27 -18.62
C TRP A 192 9.24 9.02 -18.81
N ASP A 193 9.79 9.52 -19.91
CA ASP A 193 11.23 9.73 -20.02
C ASP A 193 11.68 10.98 -19.25
N PHE A 194 12.98 11.15 -19.10
CA PHE A 194 13.56 12.27 -18.32
C PHE A 194 13.17 13.64 -18.88
N THR A 195 13.21 13.81 -20.19
CA THR A 195 12.88 15.07 -20.87
C THR A 195 11.42 15.41 -20.72
N THR A 196 10.55 14.44 -20.91
CA THR A 196 9.10 14.56 -20.70
C THR A 196 8.82 14.95 -19.26
N ALA A 197 9.41 14.25 -18.28
CA ALA A 197 9.25 14.56 -16.87
C ALA A 197 9.69 15.99 -16.53
N GLN A 198 10.89 16.43 -16.99
CA GLN A 198 11.35 17.79 -16.78
C GLN A 198 10.40 18.86 -17.34
N ARG A 199 9.77 18.59 -18.47
CA ARG A 199 8.82 19.51 -19.11
C ARG A 199 7.46 19.53 -18.37
N LEU A 200 7.00 18.40 -17.88
CA LEU A 200 5.66 18.27 -17.29
C LEU A 200 5.59 18.68 -15.82
N LEU A 201 6.63 18.41 -15.03
CA LEU A 201 6.64 18.69 -13.58
C LEU A 201 6.30 20.15 -13.24
N PRO A 202 6.86 21.18 -13.91
CA PRO A 202 6.46 22.57 -13.65
C PRO A 202 4.99 22.86 -14.00
N LEU A 203 4.43 22.21 -15.02
CA LEU A 203 3.03 22.39 -15.41
C LEU A 203 2.10 21.80 -14.34
N PHE A 204 2.41 20.63 -13.81
CA PHE A 204 1.65 20.01 -12.72
C PHE A 204 1.81 20.80 -11.39
N ALA A 205 2.98 21.38 -11.13
CA ALA A 205 3.16 22.29 -10.00
C ALA A 205 2.22 23.51 -10.12
N GLY A 206 2.07 24.08 -11.31
CA GLY A 206 1.13 25.17 -11.60
C GLY A 206 -0.35 24.77 -11.40
N LEU A 207 -0.67 23.49 -11.46
CA LEU A 207 -2.00 22.94 -11.16
C LEU A 207 -2.18 22.56 -9.69
N GLY A 208 -1.18 22.83 -8.85
CA GLY A 208 -1.23 22.54 -7.41
C GLY A 208 -1.14 21.06 -7.07
N VAL A 209 -0.47 20.26 -7.92
CA VAL A 209 -0.06 18.90 -7.53
C VAL A 209 0.93 19.01 -6.38
N GLU A 210 0.77 18.18 -5.36
CA GLU A 210 1.61 18.21 -4.15
C GLU A 210 2.89 17.38 -4.30
N ALA A 211 2.78 16.20 -4.93
CA ALA A 211 3.91 15.30 -5.15
C ALA A 211 3.65 14.39 -6.37
N VAL A 212 4.72 13.89 -6.96
CA VAL A 212 4.67 12.95 -8.10
C VAL A 212 5.39 11.67 -7.72
N GLU A 213 4.67 10.54 -7.82
CA GLU A 213 5.17 9.21 -7.56
C GLU A 213 5.70 8.59 -8.84
N GLN A 214 6.88 7.97 -8.78
CA GLN A 214 7.55 7.21 -9.83
C GLN A 214 7.33 7.78 -11.26
N PRO A 215 7.87 8.96 -11.57
CA PRO A 215 7.68 9.55 -12.90
C PRO A 215 8.43 8.79 -14.00
N LEU A 216 9.63 8.25 -13.70
CA LEU A 216 10.50 7.56 -14.65
C LEU A 216 10.37 6.05 -14.57
N ALA A 217 10.65 5.38 -15.70
CA ALA A 217 10.79 3.92 -15.71
C ALA A 217 11.80 3.47 -14.63
N PRO A 218 11.45 2.44 -13.84
CA PRO A 218 12.30 1.97 -12.75
C PRO A 218 13.56 1.27 -13.28
N GLY A 219 14.56 1.14 -12.39
CA GLY A 219 15.86 0.50 -12.68
C GLY A 219 17.03 1.47 -12.78
N ASP A 220 16.78 2.79 -12.70
CA ASP A 220 17.83 3.80 -12.66
C ASP A 220 17.57 4.83 -11.53
N PRO A 221 17.82 4.47 -10.26
CA PRO A 221 17.62 5.36 -9.12
C PRO A 221 18.49 6.63 -9.19
N GLU A 222 19.64 6.57 -9.85
CA GLU A 222 20.50 7.75 -10.09
C GLU A 222 19.80 8.78 -10.97
N ARG A 223 19.11 8.32 -12.00
CA ARG A 223 18.36 9.18 -12.90
C ARG A 223 17.16 9.80 -12.22
N LEU A 224 16.46 9.03 -11.38
CA LEU A 224 15.36 9.52 -10.55
C LEU A 224 15.86 10.60 -9.57
N ALA A 225 16.98 10.36 -8.88
CA ALA A 225 17.58 11.33 -7.97
C ALA A 225 18.03 12.63 -8.68
N LYS A 226 18.59 12.53 -9.89
CA LYS A 226 18.93 13.72 -10.72
C LYS A 226 17.70 14.53 -11.11
N LEU A 227 16.59 13.87 -11.38
CA LEU A 227 15.31 14.55 -11.65
C LEU A 227 14.77 15.21 -10.39
N ALA A 228 14.80 14.52 -9.25
CA ALA A 228 14.32 15.01 -7.96
C ALA A 228 15.06 16.28 -7.51
N ALA A 229 16.37 16.36 -7.72
CA ALA A 229 17.19 17.54 -7.40
C ALA A 229 16.82 18.80 -8.20
N ARG A 230 16.09 18.67 -9.31
CA ARG A 230 15.69 19.76 -10.20
C ARG A 230 14.18 19.97 -10.27
N SER A 231 13.42 19.10 -9.65
CA SER A 231 11.96 19.11 -9.69
C SER A 231 11.40 20.24 -8.80
N PRO A 232 10.42 21.02 -9.27
CA PRO A 232 9.69 21.96 -8.42
C PRO A 232 8.68 21.24 -7.49
N LEU A 233 8.51 19.93 -7.65
CA LEU A 233 7.59 19.08 -6.87
C LEU A 233 8.40 18.00 -6.16
N PRO A 234 8.01 17.60 -4.95
CA PRO A 234 8.50 16.38 -4.33
C PRO A 234 8.32 15.16 -5.25
N LEU A 235 9.38 14.37 -5.44
CA LEU A 235 9.34 13.11 -6.14
C LEU A 235 9.41 11.96 -5.14
N ILE A 236 8.51 10.98 -5.34
CA ILE A 236 8.36 9.79 -4.49
C ILE A 236 8.77 8.58 -5.32
N ALA A 237 9.71 7.79 -4.82
CA ALA A 237 10.09 6.51 -5.43
C ALA A 237 9.11 5.41 -5.02
N ASP A 238 8.58 4.63 -5.97
CA ASP A 238 7.74 3.45 -5.75
C ASP A 238 8.40 2.18 -6.29
N GLU A 239 8.45 2.03 -7.60
CA GLU A 239 9.03 0.84 -8.22
C GLU A 239 10.57 0.81 -8.10
N ASP A 240 11.24 1.96 -7.92
CA ASP A 240 12.67 2.05 -7.60
C ASP A 240 12.98 1.84 -6.10
N ALA A 241 11.96 1.68 -5.26
CA ALA A 241 12.10 1.51 -3.81
C ALA A 241 11.30 0.29 -3.32
N VAL A 242 11.79 -0.91 -3.65
CA VAL A 242 11.13 -2.17 -3.27
C VAL A 242 11.43 -2.53 -1.82
N GLY A 243 12.71 -2.49 -1.42
CA GLY A 243 13.16 -2.92 -0.11
C GLY A 243 14.15 -1.96 0.55
N PHE A 244 14.76 -2.44 1.64
CA PHE A 244 15.67 -1.65 2.48
C PHE A 244 16.87 -1.09 1.70
N GLU A 245 17.52 -1.92 0.86
CA GLU A 245 18.69 -1.49 0.09
C GLU A 245 18.37 -0.44 -0.96
N ASP A 246 17.18 -0.48 -1.55
CA ASP A 246 16.74 0.54 -2.49
C ASP A 246 16.46 1.85 -1.74
N ALA A 247 15.79 1.76 -0.60
CA ALA A 247 15.56 2.91 0.28
C ALA A 247 16.88 3.55 0.71
N ARG A 248 17.90 2.75 1.06
CA ARG A 248 19.23 3.22 1.44
C ARG A 248 19.93 3.99 0.32
N ARG A 249 19.75 3.57 -0.95
CA ARG A 249 20.31 4.28 -2.11
C ARG A 249 19.62 5.61 -2.38
N LEU A 250 18.34 5.75 -2.02
CA LEU A 250 17.50 6.91 -2.35
C LEU A 250 17.32 7.88 -1.18
N ALA A 251 17.64 7.48 0.06
CA ALA A 251 17.57 8.33 1.24
C ALA A 251 18.37 9.64 1.05
N GLY A 252 17.73 10.78 1.32
CA GLY A 252 18.29 12.13 1.10
C GLY A 252 18.40 12.57 -0.37
N ARG A 253 17.96 11.75 -1.32
CA ARG A 253 18.12 11.99 -2.76
C ARG A 253 16.80 12.15 -3.50
N VAL A 254 15.72 11.64 -2.91
CA VAL A 254 14.33 11.88 -3.33
C VAL A 254 13.54 12.40 -2.12
N GLN A 255 12.41 13.06 -2.36
CA GLN A 255 11.63 13.65 -1.27
C GLN A 255 10.69 12.64 -0.60
N GLY A 256 10.44 11.49 -1.23
CA GLY A 256 9.63 10.46 -0.64
C GLY A 256 9.98 9.05 -1.11
N ILE A 257 9.70 8.06 -0.26
CA ILE A 257 9.76 6.63 -0.57
C ILE A 257 8.40 6.04 -0.27
N ASN A 258 7.77 5.41 -1.29
CA ASN A 258 6.51 4.70 -1.12
C ASN A 258 6.78 3.27 -0.64
N VAL A 259 6.56 3.04 0.65
CA VAL A 259 6.63 1.73 1.28
C VAL A 259 5.28 1.04 1.18
N LYS A 260 5.26 -0.11 0.52
CA LYS A 260 4.14 -1.04 0.48
C LYS A 260 4.58 -2.31 1.21
N LEU A 261 3.85 -2.72 2.23
CA LEU A 261 4.25 -3.86 3.08
C LEU A 261 4.50 -5.14 2.25
N ALA A 262 3.68 -5.36 1.23
CA ALA A 262 3.85 -6.48 0.29
C ALA A 262 5.13 -6.39 -0.57
N LYS A 263 5.73 -5.19 -0.72
CA LYS A 263 7.01 -5.01 -1.43
C LYS A 263 8.21 -5.19 -0.51
N CYS A 264 8.16 -4.60 0.67
CA CYS A 264 9.32 -4.53 1.56
C CYS A 264 9.44 -5.71 2.52
N GLY A 265 8.39 -6.52 2.68
CA GLY A 265 8.40 -7.71 3.55
C GLY A 265 7.72 -7.52 4.90
N GLY A 266 6.81 -6.54 5.03
CA GLY A 266 5.96 -6.39 6.20
C GLY A 266 6.25 -5.16 7.06
N VAL A 267 5.68 -5.15 8.27
CA VAL A 267 5.71 -4.05 9.23
C VAL A 267 7.14 -3.79 9.74
N GLY A 268 7.87 -4.83 10.15
CA GLY A 268 9.23 -4.70 10.64
C GLY A 268 10.18 -4.13 9.59
N ALA A 269 10.04 -4.56 8.32
CA ALA A 269 10.82 -3.99 7.22
C ALA A 269 10.46 -2.51 6.97
N ALA A 270 9.17 -2.16 7.03
CA ALA A 270 8.71 -0.78 6.89
C ALA A 270 9.25 0.13 8.00
N LEU A 271 9.30 -0.35 9.24
CA LEU A 271 9.87 0.37 10.38
C LEU A 271 11.37 0.63 10.20
N ARG A 272 12.13 -0.37 9.76
CA ARG A 272 13.57 -0.19 9.46
C ARG A 272 13.80 0.82 8.33
N ILE A 273 12.94 0.85 7.31
CA ILE A 273 13.02 1.87 6.25
C ILE A 273 12.69 3.26 6.81
N ALA A 274 11.65 3.38 7.64
CA ALA A 274 11.28 4.64 8.26
C ALA A 274 12.42 5.21 9.13
N GLU A 275 13.08 4.37 9.94
CA GLU A 275 14.24 4.73 10.74
C GLU A 275 15.44 5.16 9.86
N LEU A 276 15.70 4.41 8.78
CA LEU A 276 16.78 4.72 7.84
C LEU A 276 16.64 6.11 7.22
N ILE A 277 15.44 6.52 6.85
CA ILE A 277 15.21 7.81 6.16
C ILE A 277 15.00 8.99 7.12
N GLU A 278 14.85 8.73 8.42
CA GLU A 278 14.65 9.76 9.42
C GLU A 278 15.79 10.79 9.40
N GLY A 279 15.44 12.07 9.36
CA GLY A 279 16.41 13.18 9.32
C GLY A 279 17.16 13.36 8.00
N THR A 280 16.94 12.54 6.98
CA THR A 280 17.62 12.63 5.68
C THR A 280 16.99 13.65 4.72
N GLY A 281 15.78 14.14 5.00
CA GLY A 281 14.99 14.96 4.09
C GLY A 281 14.11 14.14 3.13
N THR A 282 14.10 12.82 3.27
CA THR A 282 13.19 11.90 2.58
C THR A 282 12.06 11.53 3.52
N ASP A 283 10.82 11.72 3.12
CA ASP A 283 9.63 11.36 3.91
C ASP A 283 9.09 9.98 3.50
N LEU A 284 8.40 9.35 4.45
CA LEU A 284 7.69 8.09 4.19
C LEU A 284 6.35 8.37 3.50
N MET A 285 6.05 7.61 2.46
CA MET A 285 4.71 7.36 1.96
C MET A 285 4.32 5.93 2.29
N LEU A 286 3.14 5.71 2.83
CA LEU A 286 2.54 4.38 2.94
C LEU A 286 1.58 4.17 1.80
N GLY A 287 1.91 3.24 0.92
CA GLY A 287 1.07 2.80 -0.18
C GLY A 287 0.60 1.36 -0.02
N CYS A 288 -0.22 0.94 -0.97
CA CYS A 288 -0.71 -0.42 -1.03
C CYS A 288 -0.79 -0.95 -2.46
N LEU A 289 -0.94 -2.26 -2.58
CA LEU A 289 -1.56 -2.90 -3.74
C LEU A 289 -3.07 -2.93 -3.53
N THR A 290 -3.86 -3.19 -4.57
CA THR A 290 -5.27 -3.53 -4.40
C THR A 290 -5.35 -4.80 -3.55
N ALA A 291 -6.05 -4.71 -2.42
CA ALA A 291 -6.12 -5.73 -1.39
C ALA A 291 -7.43 -5.57 -0.61
N SER A 292 -7.83 -6.56 0.16
CA SER A 292 -8.96 -6.42 1.08
C SER A 292 -8.58 -5.55 2.30
N THR A 293 -9.57 -5.19 3.12
CA THR A 293 -9.32 -4.55 4.42
C THR A 293 -8.28 -5.31 5.25
N LEU A 294 -8.22 -6.64 5.16
CA LEU A 294 -7.21 -7.44 5.86
C LEU A 294 -5.79 -7.10 5.40
N GLY A 295 -5.55 -7.05 4.09
CA GLY A 295 -4.23 -6.75 3.53
C GLY A 295 -3.78 -5.30 3.73
N ILE A 296 -4.73 -4.37 3.90
CA ILE A 296 -4.44 -2.93 4.14
C ILE A 296 -4.21 -2.64 5.63
N ALA A 297 -4.87 -3.36 6.53
CA ALA A 297 -4.89 -3.06 7.96
C ALA A 297 -3.52 -2.91 8.61
N PRO A 298 -2.51 -3.77 8.35
CA PRO A 298 -1.20 -3.62 8.99
C PRO A 298 -0.55 -2.26 8.71
N ALA A 299 -0.69 -1.73 7.48
CA ALA A 299 -0.16 -0.42 7.13
C ALA A 299 -0.88 0.73 7.84
N VAL A 300 -2.18 0.58 8.14
CA VAL A 300 -2.93 1.60 8.89
C VAL A 300 -2.37 1.79 10.31
N HIS A 301 -1.81 0.74 10.91
CA HIS A 301 -1.17 0.83 12.23
C HIS A 301 0.15 1.62 12.24
N LEU A 302 0.68 1.98 11.05
CA LEU A 302 1.88 2.80 10.85
C LEU A 302 1.56 4.22 10.34
N ALA A 303 0.29 4.57 10.19
CA ALA A 303 -0.12 5.80 9.48
C ALA A 303 0.38 7.10 10.13
N ASP A 304 0.72 7.10 11.41
CA ASP A 304 1.31 8.22 12.14
C ASP A 304 2.79 8.50 11.78
N ARG A 305 3.43 7.59 11.04
CA ARG A 305 4.85 7.69 10.64
C ARG A 305 5.06 8.24 9.24
N ALA A 306 3.99 8.44 8.47
CA ALA A 306 4.09 8.78 7.06
C ALA A 306 3.49 10.17 6.76
N ARG A 307 4.15 10.87 5.84
CA ARG A 307 3.67 12.14 5.31
C ARG A 307 2.54 11.97 4.31
N TRP A 308 2.61 10.91 3.48
CA TRP A 308 1.60 10.60 2.47
C TRP A 308 1.01 9.23 2.72
N ILE A 309 -0.30 9.13 2.61
CA ILE A 309 -1.07 7.91 2.83
C ILE A 309 -1.89 7.59 1.58
N ASP A 310 -1.65 6.42 0.99
CA ASP A 310 -2.33 5.89 -0.19
C ASP A 310 -2.77 4.44 0.08
N LEU A 311 -3.73 4.30 1.00
CA LEU A 311 -4.22 3.03 1.54
C LEU A 311 -5.68 2.77 1.12
N ASP A 312 -6.00 3.01 -0.15
CA ASP A 312 -7.35 2.90 -0.69
C ASP A 312 -7.64 1.58 -1.41
N GLY A 313 -6.70 0.62 -1.41
CA GLY A 313 -6.84 -0.63 -2.16
C GLY A 313 -8.14 -1.39 -1.90
N HIS A 314 -8.60 -1.43 -0.65
CA HIS A 314 -9.86 -2.06 -0.23
C HIS A 314 -11.10 -1.28 -0.70
N LEU A 315 -11.00 0.02 -0.91
CA LEU A 315 -12.09 0.88 -1.38
C LEU A 315 -12.35 0.74 -2.89
N LEU A 316 -11.44 0.08 -3.61
CA LEU A 316 -11.60 -0.22 -5.04
C LEU A 316 -12.45 -1.46 -5.27
N LEU A 317 -12.62 -2.32 -4.25
CA LEU A 317 -13.32 -3.59 -4.36
C LEU A 317 -14.83 -3.40 -4.50
N ALA A 318 -15.45 -4.25 -5.32
CA ALA A 318 -16.90 -4.32 -5.43
C ALA A 318 -17.53 -4.88 -4.14
N HIS A 319 -16.85 -5.82 -3.51
CA HIS A 319 -17.19 -6.40 -2.23
C HIS A 319 -15.91 -6.66 -1.43
N ASP A 320 -15.82 -6.10 -0.24
CA ASP A 320 -14.74 -6.38 0.70
C ASP A 320 -15.27 -7.33 1.80
N PRO A 321 -14.76 -8.57 1.88
CA PRO A 321 -15.21 -9.53 2.90
C PRO A 321 -14.78 -9.16 4.32
N TRP A 322 -13.95 -8.14 4.49
CA TRP A 322 -13.44 -7.70 5.78
C TRP A 322 -13.88 -6.28 6.11
N THR A 323 -13.77 -5.91 7.36
CA THR A 323 -14.04 -4.55 7.86
C THR A 323 -13.21 -4.27 9.11
N GLY A 324 -13.01 -2.98 9.44
CA GLY A 324 -12.30 -2.57 10.67
C GLY A 324 -11.42 -1.33 10.54
N ILE A 325 -11.07 -0.90 9.31
CA ILE A 325 -10.17 0.25 9.12
C ILE A 325 -10.83 1.50 8.56
N GLY A 326 -12.13 1.48 8.25
CA GLY A 326 -12.83 2.62 7.68
C GLY A 326 -12.42 2.93 6.24
N GLY A 327 -12.28 4.21 5.92
CA GLY A 327 -11.78 4.70 4.62
C GLY A 327 -12.85 5.28 3.71
N THR A 328 -14.13 4.89 3.82
CA THR A 328 -15.20 5.35 2.92
C THR A 328 -15.51 6.86 3.03
N ASP A 329 -15.10 7.49 4.12
CA ASP A 329 -15.17 8.92 4.39
C ASP A 329 -13.82 9.65 4.12
N GLY A 330 -12.90 8.97 3.45
CA GLY A 330 -11.55 9.49 3.16
C GLY A 330 -10.54 9.31 4.29
N THR A 331 -10.90 8.65 5.40
CA THR A 331 -10.00 8.46 6.54
C THR A 331 -9.90 7.00 6.93
N VAL A 332 -8.69 6.45 6.89
CA VAL A 332 -8.38 5.13 7.45
C VAL A 332 -8.01 5.26 8.93
N ARG A 333 -8.41 4.27 9.73
CA ARG A 333 -8.24 4.28 11.18
C ARG A 333 -7.90 2.89 11.70
N ALA A 334 -6.90 2.80 12.57
CA ALA A 334 -6.71 1.58 13.37
C ALA A 334 -7.75 1.58 14.51
N GLU A 335 -8.58 0.56 14.59
CA GLU A 335 -9.50 0.40 15.71
C GLU A 335 -8.73 0.13 17.02
N ARG A 336 -9.36 0.45 18.16
CA ARG A 336 -8.80 0.14 19.50
C ARG A 336 -8.99 -1.33 19.92
N LYS A 337 -9.35 -2.19 18.98
CA LYS A 337 -9.53 -3.62 19.22
C LYS A 337 -8.20 -4.36 19.17
N PRO A 338 -8.07 -5.49 19.91
CA PRO A 338 -6.89 -6.32 19.87
C PRO A 338 -6.52 -6.78 18.44
N GLY A 339 -5.25 -6.96 18.20
CA GLY A 339 -4.72 -7.36 16.89
C GLY A 339 -4.80 -6.24 15.87
N LEU A 340 -5.08 -6.60 14.63
CA LEU A 340 -5.30 -5.66 13.51
C LEU A 340 -6.63 -4.90 13.62
N GLY A 341 -7.52 -5.31 14.52
CA GLY A 341 -8.85 -4.71 14.66
C GLY A 341 -9.83 -5.07 13.54
N VAL A 342 -9.43 -5.92 12.61
CA VAL A 342 -10.29 -6.36 11.51
C VAL A 342 -11.16 -7.56 11.87
N ARG A 343 -12.27 -7.71 11.16
CA ARG A 343 -13.14 -8.87 11.27
C ARG A 343 -13.78 -9.19 9.92
N ARG A 344 -14.10 -10.45 9.70
CA ARG A 344 -14.92 -10.85 8.55
C ARG A 344 -16.31 -10.21 8.67
N ARG A 345 -16.85 -9.75 7.55
CA ARG A 345 -18.27 -9.40 7.48
C ARG A 345 -19.08 -10.68 7.62
N THR A 346 -20.03 -10.68 8.52
CA THR A 346 -21.07 -11.71 8.51
C THR A 346 -21.89 -11.52 7.23
N GLU A 347 -22.00 -12.58 6.44
CA GLU A 347 -22.94 -12.54 5.31
C GLU A 347 -24.32 -12.24 5.87
N GLU A 348 -24.89 -11.09 5.52
CA GLU A 348 -26.33 -10.92 5.69
C GLU A 348 -26.98 -11.94 4.75
N PRO A 349 -27.94 -12.76 5.23
CA PRO A 349 -28.67 -13.65 4.35
C PRO A 349 -29.28 -12.78 3.22
N ARG A 350 -28.94 -13.11 1.99
CA ARG A 350 -29.53 -12.44 0.82
C ARG A 350 -31.04 -12.56 0.92
N PRO A 351 -31.76 -11.45 0.71
CA PRO A 351 -33.24 -11.46 0.77
C PRO A 351 -33.85 -12.38 -0.28
#